data_ec21a09c072892c4e4019c459351f468
#
_entry.id   ec21a09c072892c4e4019c459351f468
#
_cell.length_a   1.000
_cell.length_b   1.000
_cell.length_c   1.000
_cell.angle_alpha   90.00
_cell.angle_beta   90.00
_cell.angle_gamma   90.00
#
_symmetry.space_group_name_H-M   'P 1'
#
loop_
_entity.id
_entity.type
_entity.pdbx_description
1 polymer ?
#
loop_
_entity_poly.entity_id
_entity_poly.type
_entity_poly.pdbx_seq_one_letter_code
_entity_poly.pdbx_strand_id
1 'polypeptide(L)'
;EDQLSSWAPAGVADENLLAQLNVYLTCAEASDRDLASFIEDLRALDRPVVLVFFGDHQPSVSSALNDALYPGEDPQAHQWRIYRSSYLVWANYDVAGNPQASATEEIGAAGLAAQVLHLIGAPLTDYQKALVASRAEIPALSAMGYRGADGVAYALDAEGPYRSLVDDLRTIQYLHFARRVR
;
A
#
# COMPACT_ATOMS: atom_id res chain seq x y z
N GLU A 1 17.72 5.57 -26.49
CA GLU A 1 17.38 4.17 -26.14
C GLU A 1 17.75 3.97 -24.68
N ASP A 2 16.75 3.69 -23.83
CA ASP A 2 16.99 3.38 -22.42
C ASP A 2 17.75 2.05 -22.33
N GLN A 3 18.86 2.06 -21.60
CA GLN A 3 19.62 0.84 -21.35
C GLN A 3 18.78 -0.07 -20.44
N LEU A 4 18.63 -1.36 -20.80
CA LEU A 4 17.93 -2.32 -19.96
C LEU A 4 18.59 -2.45 -18.58
N SER A 5 17.79 -2.51 -17.54
CA SER A 5 18.26 -2.87 -16.20
C SER A 5 18.99 -4.19 -16.21
N SER A 6 20.01 -4.32 -15.37
CA SER A 6 20.86 -5.52 -15.29
C SER A 6 20.87 -6.14 -13.89
N TRP A 7 19.73 -6.09 -13.19
CA TRP A 7 19.60 -6.66 -11.85
C TRP A 7 19.59 -8.20 -11.90
N ALA A 8 20.39 -8.82 -11.06
CA ALA A 8 20.50 -10.27 -10.95
C ALA A 8 20.68 -10.65 -9.45
N PRO A 9 19.60 -10.81 -8.68
CA PRO A 9 19.69 -11.13 -7.27
C PRO A 9 20.24 -12.53 -7.04
N ALA A 10 20.99 -12.70 -5.96
CA ALA A 10 21.50 -14.00 -5.55
C ALA A 10 20.35 -14.99 -5.31
N GLY A 11 20.51 -16.22 -5.76
CA GLY A 11 19.49 -17.28 -5.63
C GLY A 11 18.50 -17.36 -6.78
N VAL A 12 18.51 -16.44 -7.73
CA VAL A 12 17.69 -16.51 -8.94
C VAL A 12 18.57 -16.86 -10.13
N ALA A 13 18.45 -18.11 -10.60
CA ALA A 13 19.25 -18.64 -11.71
C ALA A 13 18.46 -18.74 -13.04
N ASP A 14 17.15 -18.51 -13.04
CA ASP A 14 16.30 -18.58 -14.23
C ASP A 14 16.54 -17.34 -15.11
N GLU A 15 17.25 -17.53 -16.24
CA GLU A 15 17.59 -16.44 -17.18
C GLU A 15 16.33 -15.81 -17.80
N ASN A 16 15.26 -16.58 -18.04
CA ASN A 16 14.02 -16.02 -18.58
C ASN A 16 13.31 -15.13 -17.56
N LEU A 17 13.29 -15.55 -16.31
CA LEU A 17 12.74 -14.76 -15.20
C LEU A 17 13.54 -13.45 -15.04
N LEU A 18 14.88 -13.53 -15.07
CA LEU A 18 15.76 -12.35 -14.98
C LEU A 18 15.54 -11.40 -16.16
N ALA A 19 15.39 -11.93 -17.39
CA ALA A 19 15.11 -11.10 -18.57
C ALA A 19 13.77 -10.37 -18.44
N GLN A 20 12.70 -11.05 -18.07
CA GLN A 20 11.38 -10.44 -17.86
C GLN A 20 11.40 -9.39 -16.75
N LEU A 21 12.10 -9.69 -15.65
CA LEU A 21 12.24 -8.78 -14.53
C LEU A 21 12.98 -7.51 -14.93
N ASN A 22 14.07 -7.63 -15.69
CA ASN A 22 14.85 -6.45 -16.12
C ASN A 22 14.09 -5.58 -17.13
N VAL A 23 13.26 -6.17 -17.99
CA VAL A 23 12.34 -5.40 -18.85
C VAL A 23 11.32 -4.64 -17.97
N TYR A 24 10.71 -5.32 -16.98
CA TYR A 24 9.79 -4.67 -16.05
C TYR A 24 10.47 -3.52 -15.29
N LEU A 25 11.67 -3.72 -14.75
CA LEU A 25 12.41 -2.69 -14.01
C LEU A 25 12.75 -1.49 -14.90
N THR A 26 13.10 -1.72 -16.16
CA THR A 26 13.34 -0.62 -17.12
C THR A 26 12.08 0.23 -17.32
N CYS A 27 10.91 -0.42 -17.46
CA CYS A 27 9.62 0.28 -17.53
C CYS A 27 9.28 1.01 -16.23
N ALA A 28 9.56 0.39 -15.08
CA ALA A 28 9.33 1.01 -13.77
C ALA A 28 10.23 2.25 -13.57
N GLU A 29 11.50 2.19 -13.96
CA GLU A 29 12.41 3.33 -13.93
C GLU A 29 11.94 4.48 -14.84
N ALA A 30 11.42 4.16 -16.03
CA ALA A 30 10.84 5.16 -16.91
C ALA A 30 9.61 5.83 -16.27
N SER A 31 8.70 5.01 -15.71
CA SER A 31 7.51 5.51 -15.00
C SER A 31 7.86 6.37 -13.77
N ASP A 32 8.93 6.03 -13.06
CA ASP A 32 9.42 6.81 -11.92
C ASP A 32 9.94 8.19 -12.35
N ARG A 33 10.67 8.25 -13.47
CA ARG A 33 11.09 9.53 -14.06
C ARG A 33 9.90 10.39 -14.49
N ASP A 34 8.90 9.77 -15.13
CA ASP A 34 7.70 10.48 -15.56
C ASP A 34 6.89 11.00 -14.34
N LEU A 35 6.78 10.19 -13.29
CA LEU A 35 6.15 10.59 -12.02
C LEU A 35 6.90 11.76 -11.38
N ALA A 36 8.23 11.72 -11.35
CA ALA A 36 9.03 12.81 -10.82
C ALA A 36 8.80 14.11 -11.61
N SER A 37 8.78 14.05 -12.95
CA SER A 37 8.47 15.19 -13.81
C SER A 37 7.05 15.72 -13.55
N PHE A 38 6.08 14.84 -13.43
CA PHE A 38 4.70 15.20 -13.11
C PHE A 38 4.56 15.89 -11.75
N ILE A 39 5.32 15.44 -10.75
CA ILE A 39 5.37 16.10 -9.44
C ILE A 39 5.91 17.53 -9.55
N GLU A 40 6.94 17.77 -10.37
CA GLU A 40 7.45 19.12 -10.59
C GLU A 40 6.43 20.03 -11.29
N ASP A 41 5.66 19.50 -12.25
CA ASP A 41 4.56 20.24 -12.88
C ASP A 41 3.46 20.59 -11.86
N LEU A 42 3.11 19.64 -10.99
CA LEU A 42 2.13 19.88 -9.92
C LEU A 42 2.64 20.89 -8.88
N ARG A 43 3.95 20.91 -8.61
CA ARG A 43 4.59 21.87 -7.69
C ARG A 43 4.47 23.31 -8.18
N ALA A 44 4.47 23.50 -9.49
CA ALA A 44 4.38 24.82 -10.13
C ALA A 44 2.95 25.39 -10.14
N LEU A 45 1.93 24.62 -9.77
CA LEU A 45 0.56 25.08 -9.76
C LEU A 45 0.29 26.04 -8.61
N ASP A 46 -0.35 27.17 -8.92
CA ASP A 46 -0.78 28.19 -7.96
C ASP A 46 -2.14 27.82 -7.31
N ARG A 47 -2.25 26.58 -6.86
CA ARG A 47 -3.40 26.05 -6.09
C ARG A 47 -2.97 24.84 -5.28
N PRO A 48 -3.61 24.57 -4.14
CA PRO A 48 -3.31 23.38 -3.36
C PRO A 48 -3.66 22.11 -4.14
N VAL A 49 -2.69 21.19 -4.21
CA VAL A 49 -2.83 19.90 -4.88
C VAL A 49 -2.32 18.80 -3.95
N VAL A 50 -3.05 17.71 -3.88
CA VAL A 50 -2.61 16.46 -3.26
C VAL A 50 -2.58 15.39 -4.34
N LEU A 51 -1.44 14.72 -4.48
CA LEU A 51 -1.26 13.55 -5.33
C LEU A 51 -1.26 12.29 -4.46
N VAL A 52 -2.07 11.32 -4.86
CA VAL A 52 -2.04 9.96 -4.32
C VAL A 52 -1.72 9.03 -5.47
N PHE A 53 -0.53 8.43 -5.44
CA PHE A 53 -0.09 7.44 -6.42
C PHE A 53 0.04 6.09 -5.71
N PHE A 54 -0.49 5.03 -6.28
CA PHE A 54 -0.41 3.69 -5.67
C PHE A 54 -0.46 2.60 -6.75
N GLY A 55 0.21 1.48 -6.46
CA GLY A 55 0.07 0.27 -7.25
C GLY A 55 -1.17 -0.52 -6.79
N ASP A 56 -1.95 -1.00 -7.72
CA ASP A 56 -3.14 -1.83 -7.46
C ASP A 56 -2.77 -3.27 -7.08
N HIS A 57 -1.68 -3.80 -7.64
CA HIS A 57 -1.12 -5.11 -7.34
C HIS A 57 0.35 -5.19 -7.78
N GLN A 58 1.03 -6.26 -7.39
CA GLN A 58 2.37 -6.56 -7.92
C GLN A 58 2.28 -7.04 -9.38
N PRO A 59 3.34 -6.84 -10.20
CA PRO A 59 3.39 -7.35 -11.55
C PRO A 59 3.43 -8.89 -11.57
N SER A 60 2.94 -9.51 -12.65
CA SER A 60 2.89 -10.98 -12.77
C SER A 60 4.25 -11.66 -12.61
N VAL A 61 5.33 -11.00 -13.05
CA VAL A 61 6.71 -11.52 -12.89
C VAL A 61 7.14 -11.64 -11.42
N SER A 62 6.52 -10.91 -10.50
CA SER A 62 6.89 -10.94 -9.08
C SER A 62 6.54 -12.25 -8.39
N SER A 63 5.57 -13.03 -8.87
CA SER A 63 5.21 -14.31 -8.25
C SER A 63 6.38 -15.29 -8.31
N ALA A 64 6.90 -15.58 -9.50
CA ALA A 64 8.06 -16.46 -9.67
C ALA A 64 9.31 -15.94 -8.97
N LEU A 65 9.49 -14.60 -8.94
CA LEU A 65 10.60 -13.99 -8.22
C LEU A 65 10.48 -14.20 -6.70
N ASN A 66 9.29 -14.00 -6.13
CA ASN A 66 9.04 -14.24 -4.70
C ASN A 66 9.32 -15.71 -4.33
N ASP A 67 8.86 -16.66 -5.14
CA ASP A 67 9.10 -18.09 -4.93
C ASP A 67 10.60 -18.42 -4.95
N ALA A 68 11.35 -17.81 -5.87
CA ALA A 68 12.80 -18.02 -5.97
C ALA A 68 13.59 -17.39 -4.81
N LEU A 69 13.19 -16.19 -4.36
CA LEU A 69 13.89 -15.46 -3.29
C LEU A 69 13.55 -15.95 -1.88
N TYR A 70 12.37 -16.53 -1.68
CA TYR A 70 11.89 -16.95 -0.35
C TYR A 70 11.39 -18.40 -0.35
N PRO A 71 12.26 -19.36 -0.73
CA PRO A 71 11.89 -20.77 -0.78
C PRO A 71 11.53 -21.28 0.63
N GLY A 72 10.37 -21.93 0.75
CA GLY A 72 9.90 -22.47 2.03
C GLY A 72 9.37 -21.45 3.03
N GLU A 73 9.03 -20.26 2.57
CA GLU A 73 8.37 -19.24 3.40
C GLU A 73 7.06 -19.77 3.98
N ASP A 74 6.71 -19.30 5.18
CA ASP A 74 5.41 -19.54 5.79
C ASP A 74 4.27 -19.04 4.88
N PRO A 75 3.19 -19.82 4.68
CA PRO A 75 2.11 -19.45 3.75
C PRO A 75 1.45 -18.10 4.06
N GLN A 76 1.33 -17.70 5.32
CA GLN A 76 0.76 -16.41 5.70
C GLN A 76 1.72 -15.27 5.38
N ALA A 77 3.01 -15.45 5.67
CA ALA A 77 4.05 -14.48 5.29
C ALA A 77 4.11 -14.31 3.77
N HIS A 78 4.00 -15.40 3.01
CA HIS A 78 3.91 -15.38 1.56
C HIS A 78 2.72 -14.55 1.07
N GLN A 79 1.52 -14.79 1.59
CA GLN A 79 0.32 -14.02 1.25
C GLN A 79 0.52 -12.52 1.53
N TRP A 80 1.06 -12.14 2.68
CA TRP A 80 1.37 -10.75 2.99
C TRP A 80 2.36 -10.12 2.00
N ARG A 81 3.35 -10.88 1.54
CA ARG A 81 4.37 -10.41 0.59
C ARG A 81 3.77 -10.13 -0.78
N ILE A 82 3.02 -11.08 -1.35
CA ILE A 82 2.52 -10.97 -2.73
C ILE A 82 1.40 -9.93 -2.88
N TYR A 83 0.72 -9.58 -1.78
CA TYR A 83 -0.32 -8.54 -1.79
C TYR A 83 0.17 -7.16 -1.33
N ARG A 84 1.48 -6.98 -1.17
CA ARG A 84 2.05 -5.66 -0.88
C ARG A 84 2.26 -4.87 -2.17
N SER A 85 1.89 -3.60 -2.12
CA SER A 85 2.16 -2.63 -3.16
C SER A 85 2.68 -1.34 -2.54
N SER A 86 3.33 -0.50 -3.34
CA SER A 86 3.82 0.81 -2.87
C SER A 86 2.76 1.88 -3.07
N TYR A 87 2.79 2.90 -2.23
CA TYR A 87 2.01 4.11 -2.42
C TYR A 87 2.84 5.36 -2.08
N LEU A 88 2.44 6.48 -2.65
CA LEU A 88 2.97 7.80 -2.39
C LEU A 88 1.80 8.76 -2.12
N VAL A 89 1.89 9.55 -1.06
CA VAL A 89 1.04 10.72 -0.82
C VAL A 89 1.94 11.93 -0.81
N TRP A 90 1.67 12.88 -1.69
CA TRP A 90 2.45 14.11 -1.84
C TRP A 90 1.51 15.32 -1.97
N ALA A 91 1.95 16.48 -1.49
CA ALA A 91 1.23 17.74 -1.64
C ALA A 91 2.21 18.86 -2.00
N ASN A 92 1.75 19.86 -2.75
CA ASN A 92 2.53 21.06 -3.06
C ASN A 92 2.44 22.14 -1.97
N TYR A 93 1.85 21.83 -0.83
CA TYR A 93 1.69 22.71 0.32
C TYR A 93 1.85 21.94 1.63
N ASP A 94 2.06 22.65 2.74
CA ASP A 94 2.09 22.02 4.07
C ASP A 94 0.67 21.64 4.48
N VAL A 95 0.39 20.33 4.52
CA VAL A 95 -0.87 19.82 5.05
C VAL A 95 -0.88 19.92 6.58
N ALA A 96 -2.03 20.26 7.15
CA ALA A 96 -2.16 20.47 8.59
C ALA A 96 -1.66 19.25 9.39
N GLY A 97 -0.67 19.45 10.23
CA GLY A 97 -0.12 18.42 11.12
C GLY A 97 0.88 17.43 10.49
N ASN A 98 1.20 17.59 9.22
CA ASN A 98 2.24 16.78 8.57
C ASN A 98 3.17 17.68 7.75
N PRO A 99 4.25 18.22 8.35
CA PRO A 99 5.32 18.76 7.54
C PRO A 99 5.82 17.63 6.63
N GLN A 100 6.06 17.89 5.37
CA GLN A 100 6.51 16.99 4.31
C GLN A 100 7.67 16.07 4.77
N ALA A 101 7.41 15.23 5.74
CA ALA A 101 8.37 14.27 6.25
C ALA A 101 8.26 12.98 5.43
N SER A 102 9.36 12.53 4.87
CA SER A 102 9.42 11.21 4.26
C SER A 102 9.30 10.16 5.37
N ALA A 103 8.13 9.55 5.49
CA ALA A 103 7.90 8.43 6.38
C ALA A 103 7.40 7.23 5.56
N THR A 104 7.93 6.05 5.86
CA THR A 104 7.42 4.80 5.30
C THR A 104 6.46 4.18 6.30
N GLU A 105 5.20 4.08 5.93
CA GLU A 105 4.15 3.54 6.78
C GLU A 105 3.38 2.44 6.05
N GLU A 106 3.00 1.40 6.76
CA GLU A 106 2.12 0.37 6.25
C GLU A 106 0.66 0.80 6.43
N ILE A 107 -0.16 0.57 5.40
CA ILE A 107 -1.60 0.86 5.45
C ILE A 107 -2.38 -0.16 4.64
N GLY A 108 -3.53 -0.59 5.13
CA GLY A 108 -4.46 -1.36 4.32
C GLY A 108 -5.09 -0.48 3.23
N ALA A 109 -5.26 -1.02 2.02
CA ALA A 109 -5.78 -0.28 0.87
C ALA A 109 -7.11 0.44 1.17
N ALA A 110 -8.00 -0.20 1.95
CA ALA A 110 -9.27 0.40 2.38
C ALA A 110 -9.10 1.66 3.26
N GLY A 111 -7.96 1.78 3.97
CA GLY A 111 -7.64 2.91 4.84
C GLY A 111 -7.00 4.09 4.11
N LEU A 112 -6.41 3.88 2.92
CA LEU A 112 -5.61 4.91 2.25
C LEU A 112 -6.40 6.19 1.99
N ALA A 113 -7.59 6.10 1.41
CA ALA A 113 -8.43 7.26 1.13
C ALA A 113 -8.84 8.01 2.41
N ALA A 114 -9.18 7.27 3.48
CA ALA A 114 -9.54 7.87 4.77
C ALA A 114 -8.35 8.62 5.39
N GLN A 115 -7.15 8.05 5.30
CA GLN A 115 -5.92 8.67 5.79
C GLN A 115 -5.59 9.95 5.02
N VAL A 116 -5.70 9.94 3.68
CA VAL A 116 -5.47 11.13 2.85
C VAL A 116 -6.45 12.24 3.23
N LEU A 117 -7.75 11.93 3.33
CA LEU A 117 -8.77 12.90 3.73
C LEU A 117 -8.51 13.46 5.14
N HIS A 118 -8.05 12.61 6.05
CA HIS A 118 -7.67 13.04 7.41
C HIS A 118 -6.48 14.00 7.37
N LEU A 119 -5.43 13.68 6.62
CA LEU A 119 -4.22 14.50 6.48
C LEU A 119 -4.52 15.92 5.95
N ILE A 120 -5.44 16.04 5.00
CA ILE A 120 -5.82 17.34 4.42
C ILE A 120 -6.93 18.06 5.19
N GLY A 121 -7.39 17.53 6.32
CA GLY A 121 -8.45 18.12 7.14
C GLY A 121 -9.85 18.06 6.50
N ALA A 122 -10.07 17.17 5.54
CA ALA A 122 -11.38 17.00 4.90
C ALA A 122 -12.39 16.30 5.83
N PRO A 123 -13.69 16.56 5.67
CA PRO A 123 -14.72 15.84 6.44
C PRO A 123 -14.70 14.33 6.18
N LEU A 124 -14.75 13.57 7.27
CA LEU A 124 -14.77 12.10 7.24
C LEU A 124 -16.16 11.56 7.56
N THR A 125 -16.56 10.52 6.86
CA THR A 125 -17.69 9.67 7.27
C THR A 125 -17.36 8.89 8.54
N ASP A 126 -18.36 8.37 9.26
CA ASP A 126 -18.13 7.59 10.48
C ASP A 126 -17.28 6.33 10.20
N TYR A 127 -17.46 5.70 9.04
CA TYR A 127 -16.61 4.60 8.59
C TYR A 127 -15.14 5.03 8.42
N GLN A 128 -14.89 6.16 7.77
CA GLN A 128 -13.54 6.68 7.58
C GLN A 128 -12.89 7.09 8.91
N LYS A 129 -13.67 7.68 9.84
CA LYS A 129 -13.19 7.97 11.20
C LYS A 129 -12.78 6.70 11.95
N ALA A 130 -13.56 5.62 11.82
CA ALA A 130 -13.23 4.33 12.43
C ALA A 130 -11.91 3.75 11.85
N LEU A 131 -11.72 3.83 10.53
CA LEU A 131 -10.47 3.39 9.88
C LEU A 131 -9.25 4.20 10.36
N VAL A 132 -9.38 5.52 10.49
CA VAL A 132 -8.30 6.38 11.00
C VAL A 132 -8.01 6.07 12.45
N ALA A 133 -9.03 5.95 13.30
CA ALA A 133 -8.87 5.71 14.73
C ALA A 133 -8.26 4.33 15.04
N SER A 134 -8.63 3.30 14.28
CA SER A 134 -8.13 1.94 14.50
C SER A 134 -6.70 1.72 14.03
N ARG A 135 -6.14 2.63 13.23
CA ARG A 135 -4.83 2.46 12.59
C ARG A 135 -3.67 2.31 13.58
N ALA A 136 -3.77 2.93 14.75
CA ALA A 136 -2.73 2.81 15.79
C ALA A 136 -2.60 1.36 16.31
N GLU A 137 -3.70 0.60 16.30
CA GLU A 137 -3.73 -0.79 16.76
C GLU A 137 -3.69 -1.78 15.60
N ILE A 138 -4.31 -1.44 14.46
CA ILE A 138 -4.37 -2.25 13.24
C ILE A 138 -3.90 -1.41 12.04
N PRO A 139 -2.58 -1.29 11.82
CA PRO A 139 -2.02 -0.52 10.71
C PRO A 139 -2.52 -0.98 9.34
N ALA A 140 -2.69 -2.28 9.13
CA ALA A 140 -3.14 -2.84 7.87
C ALA A 140 -4.22 -3.90 8.08
N LEU A 141 -5.35 -3.72 7.40
CA LEU A 141 -6.45 -4.68 7.31
C LEU A 141 -6.74 -4.97 5.84
N SER A 142 -6.82 -6.25 5.48
CA SER A 142 -7.10 -6.74 4.13
C SER A 142 -8.06 -7.93 4.16
N ALA A 143 -8.43 -8.44 2.98
CA ALA A 143 -9.18 -9.70 2.86
C ALA A 143 -8.38 -10.94 3.31
N MET A 144 -7.05 -10.82 3.37
CA MET A 144 -6.15 -11.92 3.74
C MET A 144 -5.86 -11.99 5.24
N GLY A 145 -6.20 -10.94 5.99
CA GLY A 145 -5.88 -10.83 7.40
C GLY A 145 -5.61 -9.40 7.82
N TYR A 146 -5.00 -9.23 8.96
CA TYR A 146 -4.61 -7.93 9.48
C TYR A 146 -3.23 -7.98 10.14
N ARG A 147 -2.57 -6.83 10.23
CA ARG A 147 -1.34 -6.66 11.00
C ARG A 147 -1.67 -5.84 12.25
N GLY A 148 -1.26 -6.34 13.41
CA GLY A 148 -1.37 -5.63 14.67
C GLY A 148 -0.24 -4.62 14.88
N ALA A 149 -0.38 -3.74 15.85
CA ALA A 149 0.66 -2.79 16.27
C ALA A 149 1.93 -3.48 16.80
N ASP A 150 1.82 -4.76 17.20
CA ASP A 150 2.95 -5.63 17.54
C ASP A 150 3.77 -6.12 16.33
N GLY A 151 3.36 -5.75 15.12
CA GLY A 151 4.00 -6.15 13.87
C GLY A 151 3.66 -7.58 13.41
N VAL A 152 2.81 -8.30 14.15
CA VAL A 152 2.41 -9.67 13.83
C VAL A 152 1.26 -9.66 12.82
N ALA A 153 1.33 -10.58 11.85
CA ALA A 153 0.24 -10.82 10.92
C ALA A 153 -0.72 -11.88 11.48
N TYR A 154 -2.00 -11.58 11.43
CA TYR A 154 -3.08 -12.43 11.93
C TYR A 154 -4.05 -12.77 10.81
N ALA A 155 -4.60 -13.99 10.82
CA ALA A 155 -5.75 -14.32 10.01
C ALA A 155 -7.00 -13.56 10.49
N LEU A 156 -7.99 -13.35 9.60
CA LEU A 156 -9.19 -12.59 9.95
C LEU A 156 -10.04 -13.21 11.10
N ASP A 157 -9.91 -14.51 11.29
CA ASP A 157 -10.63 -15.28 12.31
C ASP A 157 -9.73 -15.67 13.50
N ALA A 158 -8.48 -15.22 13.52
CA ALA A 158 -7.56 -15.52 14.60
C ALA A 158 -8.06 -14.90 15.92
N GLU A 159 -8.01 -15.68 16.97
CA GLU A 159 -8.16 -15.18 18.34
C GLU A 159 -6.91 -14.39 18.71
N GLY A 160 -7.09 -13.29 19.43
CA GLY A 160 -5.95 -12.46 19.82
C GLY A 160 -6.35 -11.07 20.32
N PRO A 161 -5.36 -10.23 20.64
CA PRO A 161 -5.60 -8.94 21.29
C PRO A 161 -6.41 -7.95 20.45
N TYR A 162 -6.43 -8.10 19.13
CA TYR A 162 -7.10 -7.18 18.19
C TYR A 162 -8.44 -7.70 17.69
N ARG A 163 -8.87 -8.91 18.08
CA ARG A 163 -10.06 -9.58 17.56
C ARG A 163 -11.32 -8.72 17.65
N SER A 164 -11.59 -8.14 18.81
CA SER A 164 -12.76 -7.29 19.00
C SER A 164 -12.78 -6.09 18.06
N LEU A 165 -11.63 -5.42 17.89
CA LEU A 165 -11.52 -4.26 17.00
C LEU A 165 -11.71 -4.63 15.53
N VAL A 166 -11.20 -5.79 15.12
CA VAL A 166 -11.41 -6.31 13.74
C VAL A 166 -12.90 -6.60 13.49
N ASP A 167 -13.59 -7.21 14.43
CA ASP A 167 -15.02 -7.50 14.32
C ASP A 167 -15.86 -6.23 14.29
N ASP A 168 -15.51 -5.22 15.08
CA ASP A 168 -16.12 -3.89 15.05
C ASP A 168 -15.92 -3.21 13.68
N LEU A 169 -14.70 -3.21 13.13
CA LEU A 169 -14.42 -2.66 11.81
C LEU A 169 -15.20 -3.37 10.71
N ARG A 170 -15.28 -4.69 10.74
CA ARG A 170 -16.07 -5.48 9.80
C ARG A 170 -17.57 -5.14 9.90
N THR A 171 -18.07 -4.98 11.09
CA THR A 171 -19.46 -4.58 11.34
C THR A 171 -19.75 -3.18 10.80
N ILE A 172 -18.89 -2.21 11.08
CA ILE A 172 -19.01 -0.83 10.58
C ILE A 172 -18.93 -0.82 9.05
N GLN A 173 -18.01 -1.59 8.46
CA GLN A 173 -17.89 -1.74 7.01
C GLN A 173 -19.18 -2.31 6.40
N TYR A 174 -19.70 -3.39 6.96
CA TYR A 174 -20.96 -3.98 6.51
C TYR A 174 -22.11 -2.98 6.56
N LEU A 175 -22.28 -2.27 7.66
CA LEU A 175 -23.34 -1.27 7.82
C LEU A 175 -23.19 -0.09 6.86
N HIS A 176 -21.96 0.33 6.59
CA HIS A 176 -21.67 1.41 5.63
C HIS A 176 -22.11 1.02 4.21
N PHE A 177 -21.80 -0.20 3.77
CA PHE A 177 -22.20 -0.69 2.45
C PHE A 177 -23.69 -1.05 2.37
N ALA A 178 -24.25 -1.68 3.39
CA ALA A 178 -25.67 -2.04 3.43
C ALA A 178 -26.62 -0.82 3.35
N ARG A 179 -26.20 0.34 3.83
CA ARG A 179 -26.97 1.59 3.71
C ARG A 179 -26.97 2.18 2.30
N ARG A 180 -26.01 1.82 1.44
CA ARG A 180 -25.89 2.34 0.07
C ARG A 180 -26.68 1.52 -0.96
N VAL A 181 -27.13 0.35 -0.60
CA VAL A 181 -27.85 -0.59 -1.49
C VAL A 181 -29.37 -0.44 -1.32
N ARG A 182 -29.83 0.43 -0.43
CA ARG A 182 -31.24 0.81 -0.25
C ARG A 182 -31.48 2.20 -0.84
#